data_6c92b9e91361351a3ee33caa7cf2c17e
#
_entry.id   6c92b9e91361351a3ee33caa7cf2c17e
#
_cell.length_a   1.000
_cell.length_b   1.000
_cell.length_c   1.000
_cell.angle_alpha   90.00
_cell.angle_beta   90.00
_cell.angle_gamma   90.00
#
_symmetry.space_group_name_H-M   'P 1'
#
loop_
_entity.id
_entity.type
_entity.pdbx_description
1 polymer ?
#
loop_
_entity_poly.entity_id
_entity_poly.type
_entity_poly.pdbx_seq_one_letter_code
_entity_poly.pdbx_strand_id
1 'polypeptide(L)'
;MQIFKPEGQTILTPSNRAALSSPNALHEACITNETLEARALLCDKEHNLRVDLGCMYGIIPHNEGALGIDDGSVRDIALISRVNKPVMFKIIGFQKDDNDREYAILSRKAVQRECMDNYISRLCPGDVITAKVTHMENFGVFLDIGAGINGLLPIDSISVSRIPHPSVRFSVGQTIRVVVKSIDEQGRITFSHKELLGTWEQNADEFAPGETVPGIVRSVESYGIFVELTPNLAGLAEYSAGISAGCHAGVYIKSMLPERMKIKLIIVDAFEAEYPTPPIKYFTELDHIDKWVYSPAGCSKIIESDFS
;
A
#
# COMPACT_ATOMS: atom_id res chain seq x y z
N MET A 1 9.46 15.21 3.85
CA MET A 1 8.19 15.04 4.61
C MET A 1 7.04 14.95 3.61
N GLN A 2 6.25 13.89 3.67
CA GLN A 2 5.11 13.67 2.77
C GLN A 2 4.04 14.74 3.02
N ILE A 3 3.81 15.62 2.05
CA ILE A 3 2.89 16.77 2.16
C ILE A 3 1.44 16.30 2.00
N PHE A 4 1.20 15.37 1.07
CA PHE A 4 -0.11 14.80 0.79
C PHE A 4 -0.27 13.43 1.45
N LYS A 5 -1.43 13.23 2.11
CA LYS A 5 -1.76 11.97 2.79
C LYS A 5 -2.73 11.15 1.94
N PRO A 6 -2.74 9.83 2.09
CA PRO A 6 -3.80 8.96 1.56
C PRO A 6 -5.19 9.35 2.07
N GLU A 7 -6.23 9.14 1.26
CA GLU A 7 -7.63 9.38 1.64
C GLU A 7 -8.02 8.56 2.89
N GLY A 8 -8.71 9.20 3.83
CA GLY A 8 -9.13 8.65 5.11
C GLY A 8 -8.19 8.99 6.28
N GLN A 9 -7.08 9.67 6.04
CA GLN A 9 -6.14 10.02 7.10
C GLN A 9 -6.35 11.41 7.71
N THR A 10 -7.08 12.30 7.03
CA THR A 10 -7.32 13.67 7.50
C THR A 10 -8.73 13.90 8.02
N ILE A 11 -9.68 13.03 7.70
CA ILE A 11 -11.11 13.17 8.02
C ILE A 11 -11.39 13.44 9.51
N LEU A 12 -10.60 12.86 10.41
CA LEU A 12 -10.77 13.00 11.87
C LEU A 12 -9.86 14.06 12.50
N THR A 13 -9.05 14.77 11.73
CA THR A 13 -8.17 15.81 12.27
C THR A 13 -8.97 16.99 12.82
N PRO A 14 -8.46 17.65 13.88
CA PRO A 14 -9.14 18.82 14.44
C PRO A 14 -9.34 19.95 13.42
N SER A 15 -8.36 20.21 12.54
CA SER A 15 -8.47 21.22 11.48
C SER A 15 -9.59 20.91 10.51
N ASN A 16 -9.64 19.68 9.97
CA ASN A 16 -10.69 19.28 9.04
C ASN A 16 -12.09 19.37 9.68
N ARG A 17 -12.24 18.93 10.93
CA ARG A 17 -13.50 19.05 11.66
C ARG A 17 -13.91 20.49 11.91
N ALA A 18 -12.96 21.37 12.21
CA ALA A 18 -13.25 22.81 12.40
C ALA A 18 -13.72 23.44 11.09
N ALA A 19 -13.06 23.15 9.98
CA ALA A 19 -13.46 23.67 8.65
C ALA A 19 -14.83 23.16 8.18
N LEU A 20 -15.25 21.95 8.59
CA LEU A 20 -16.58 21.38 8.28
C LEU A 20 -17.67 21.76 9.29
N SER A 21 -17.37 22.55 10.34
CA SER A 21 -18.27 22.76 11.48
C SER A 21 -19.46 23.66 11.20
N SER A 22 -19.36 24.55 10.20
CA SER A 22 -20.42 25.52 9.88
C SER A 22 -20.34 26.00 8.43
N PRO A 23 -21.43 26.56 7.85
CA PRO A 23 -21.40 27.16 6.54
C PRO A 23 -20.32 28.27 6.40
N ASN A 24 -20.15 29.11 7.41
CA ASN A 24 -19.14 30.18 7.39
C ASN A 24 -17.72 29.59 7.33
N ALA A 25 -17.44 28.51 8.07
CA ALA A 25 -16.15 27.84 8.02
C ALA A 25 -15.89 27.22 6.63
N LEU A 26 -16.91 26.67 5.97
CA LEU A 26 -16.79 26.18 4.59
C LEU A 26 -16.53 27.31 3.59
N HIS A 27 -17.17 28.47 3.75
CA HIS A 27 -16.89 29.66 2.93
C HIS A 27 -15.45 30.14 3.12
N GLU A 28 -14.95 30.15 4.35
CA GLU A 28 -13.56 30.50 4.66
C GLU A 28 -12.59 29.49 4.02
N ALA A 29 -12.85 28.19 4.15
CA ALA A 29 -12.05 27.13 3.52
C ALA A 29 -12.03 27.26 1.98
N CYS A 30 -13.13 27.68 1.37
CA CYS A 30 -13.18 27.99 -0.06
C CYS A 30 -12.27 29.17 -0.42
N ILE A 31 -12.28 30.26 0.36
CA ILE A 31 -11.45 31.45 0.13
C ILE A 31 -9.96 31.13 0.32
N THR A 32 -9.63 30.35 1.34
CA THR A 32 -8.25 29.92 1.64
C THR A 32 -7.75 28.78 0.78
N ASN A 33 -8.61 28.23 -0.08
CA ASN A 33 -8.33 27.09 -0.97
C ASN A 33 -7.84 25.85 -0.18
N GLU A 34 -8.44 25.62 0.99
CA GLU A 34 -8.06 24.53 1.91
C GLU A 34 -8.47 23.16 1.33
N THR A 35 -7.62 22.15 1.54
CA THR A 35 -7.97 20.76 1.22
C THR A 35 -8.69 20.13 2.39
N LEU A 36 -9.92 19.68 2.13
CA LEU A 36 -10.79 19.04 3.11
C LEU A 36 -11.03 17.58 2.76
N GLU A 37 -11.52 16.83 3.74
CA GLU A 37 -11.87 15.43 3.57
C GLU A 37 -13.20 15.11 4.26
N ALA A 38 -14.10 14.45 3.52
CA ALA A 38 -15.38 14.00 4.05
C ALA A 38 -15.84 12.72 3.35
N ARG A 39 -16.93 12.12 3.85
CA ARG A 39 -17.46 10.86 3.33
C ARG A 39 -18.38 11.10 2.13
N ALA A 40 -18.12 10.40 1.03
CA ALA A 40 -19.04 10.31 -0.10
C ALA A 40 -20.21 9.37 0.26
N LEU A 41 -21.45 9.84 0.11
CA LEU A 41 -22.66 9.09 0.49
C LEU A 41 -23.33 8.40 -0.70
N LEU A 42 -23.25 9.02 -1.88
CA LEU A 42 -24.03 8.61 -3.05
C LEU A 42 -23.23 8.94 -4.31
N CYS A 43 -23.34 8.11 -5.31
CA CYS A 43 -22.99 8.40 -6.71
C CYS A 43 -24.29 8.35 -7.51
N ASP A 44 -24.68 9.46 -8.15
CA ASP A 44 -25.91 9.53 -8.93
C ASP A 44 -25.76 8.87 -10.33
N LYS A 45 -26.84 8.89 -11.12
CA LYS A 45 -26.85 8.31 -12.48
C LYS A 45 -25.94 9.05 -13.48
N GLU A 46 -25.55 10.28 -13.16
CA GLU A 46 -24.65 11.12 -13.95
C GLU A 46 -23.22 11.05 -13.40
N HIS A 47 -22.98 10.13 -12.44
CA HIS A 47 -21.70 9.88 -11.76
C HIS A 47 -21.19 11.07 -10.91
N ASN A 48 -22.06 12.00 -10.51
CA ASN A 48 -21.69 13.00 -9.52
C ASN A 48 -21.67 12.36 -8.13
N LEU A 49 -20.69 12.72 -7.30
CA LEU A 49 -20.61 12.24 -5.92
C LEU A 49 -21.23 13.24 -4.96
N ARG A 50 -22.18 12.80 -4.15
CA ARG A 50 -22.69 13.56 -3.02
C ARG A 50 -21.89 13.28 -1.77
N VAL A 51 -21.40 14.33 -1.14
CA VAL A 51 -20.51 14.29 0.03
C VAL A 51 -21.18 14.90 1.24
N ASP A 52 -21.01 14.30 2.40
CA ASP A 52 -21.53 14.78 3.68
C ASP A 52 -20.53 15.74 4.32
N LEU A 53 -20.87 17.02 4.39
CA LEU A 53 -20.06 18.06 5.05
C LEU A 53 -20.53 18.34 6.48
N GLY A 54 -21.55 17.62 6.96
CA GLY A 54 -22.12 17.81 8.29
C GLY A 54 -23.17 18.92 8.33
N CYS A 55 -22.78 20.17 8.08
CA CYS A 55 -23.71 21.33 8.11
C CYS A 55 -24.47 21.55 6.78
N MET A 56 -23.97 21.04 5.69
CA MET A 56 -24.61 20.99 4.37
C MET A 56 -24.12 19.78 3.58
N TYR A 57 -24.67 19.55 2.40
CA TYR A 57 -24.07 18.58 1.47
C TYR A 57 -23.18 19.28 0.44
N GLY A 58 -22.23 18.53 -0.10
CA GLY A 58 -21.44 18.94 -1.25
C GLY A 58 -21.64 18.00 -2.43
N ILE A 59 -21.42 18.50 -3.64
CA ILE A 59 -21.44 17.72 -4.86
C ILE A 59 -20.08 17.83 -5.54
N ILE A 60 -19.47 16.69 -5.83
CA ILE A 60 -18.34 16.59 -6.75
C ILE A 60 -18.93 16.23 -8.12
N PRO A 61 -18.96 17.16 -9.09
CA PRO A 61 -19.41 16.87 -10.45
C PRO A 61 -18.53 15.78 -11.08
N HIS A 62 -19.06 15.02 -12.02
CA HIS A 62 -18.35 13.94 -12.70
C HIS A 62 -16.96 14.36 -13.21
N ASN A 63 -16.89 15.49 -13.94
CA ASN A 63 -15.65 16.05 -14.46
C ASN A 63 -14.65 16.56 -13.41
N GLU A 64 -15.10 16.74 -12.17
CA GLU A 64 -14.30 17.12 -11.01
C GLU A 64 -13.98 15.92 -10.09
N GLY A 65 -14.44 14.72 -10.44
CA GLY A 65 -14.36 13.51 -9.63
C GLY A 65 -12.97 12.89 -9.55
N ALA A 66 -12.19 12.95 -10.61
CA ALA A 66 -10.81 12.48 -10.63
C ALA A 66 -10.00 13.12 -11.75
N LEU A 67 -8.70 13.20 -11.56
CA LEU A 67 -7.76 13.50 -12.63
C LEU A 67 -7.78 12.34 -13.65
N GLY A 68 -7.93 12.68 -14.95
CA GLY A 68 -8.02 11.68 -16.04
C GLY A 68 -9.44 11.21 -16.39
N ILE A 69 -10.48 11.76 -15.77
CA ILE A 69 -11.88 11.50 -16.18
C ILE A 69 -12.15 12.12 -17.57
N ASP A 70 -11.69 13.35 -17.81
CA ASP A 70 -11.99 14.10 -19.04
C ASP A 70 -11.37 13.47 -20.29
N ASP A 71 -10.19 12.86 -20.18
CA ASP A 71 -9.47 12.21 -21.26
C ASP A 71 -9.74 10.70 -21.35
N GLY A 72 -10.58 10.16 -20.44
CA GLY A 72 -10.95 8.75 -20.38
C GLY A 72 -9.87 7.81 -19.86
N SER A 73 -8.75 8.32 -19.32
CA SER A 73 -7.71 7.50 -18.69
C SER A 73 -8.18 6.91 -17.37
N VAL A 74 -9.14 7.56 -16.71
CA VAL A 74 -9.83 7.07 -15.50
C VAL A 74 -11.30 6.77 -15.85
N ARG A 75 -11.76 5.55 -15.53
CA ARG A 75 -13.12 5.10 -15.78
C ARG A 75 -14.06 5.50 -14.63
N ASP A 76 -15.36 5.62 -14.91
CA ASP A 76 -16.41 5.99 -13.96
C ASP A 76 -16.44 5.07 -12.71
N ILE A 77 -16.05 3.81 -12.85
CA ILE A 77 -15.95 2.88 -11.73
C ILE A 77 -15.03 3.42 -10.60
N ALA A 78 -14.07 4.27 -10.93
CA ALA A 78 -13.20 4.91 -9.95
C ALA A 78 -13.96 5.89 -9.05
N LEU A 79 -15.03 6.52 -9.58
CA LEU A 79 -15.93 7.38 -8.82
C LEU A 79 -16.97 6.56 -8.06
N ILE A 80 -17.63 5.63 -8.75
CA ILE A 80 -18.66 4.75 -8.15
C ILE A 80 -18.08 4.03 -6.91
N SER A 81 -16.84 3.62 -6.98
CA SER A 81 -16.14 2.93 -5.89
C SER A 81 -15.82 3.81 -4.67
N ARG A 82 -16.04 5.15 -4.76
CA ARG A 82 -15.84 6.08 -3.64
C ARG A 82 -17.03 6.15 -2.70
N VAL A 83 -18.21 5.66 -3.08
CA VAL A 83 -19.37 5.64 -2.21
C VAL A 83 -19.05 4.94 -0.90
N ASN A 84 -19.46 5.58 0.21
CA ASN A 84 -19.19 5.16 1.58
C ASN A 84 -17.71 5.22 2.00
N LYS A 85 -16.86 5.92 1.25
CA LYS A 85 -15.44 6.12 1.55
C LYS A 85 -15.12 7.61 1.74
N PRO A 86 -14.06 7.94 2.48
CA PRO A 86 -13.55 9.31 2.53
C PRO A 86 -13.02 9.71 1.16
N VAL A 87 -13.22 10.98 0.82
CA VAL A 87 -12.68 11.63 -0.39
C VAL A 87 -12.12 12.99 -0.01
N MET A 88 -10.96 13.30 -0.54
CA MET A 88 -10.35 14.63 -0.42
C MET A 88 -10.88 15.55 -1.52
N PHE A 89 -11.12 16.81 -1.18
CA PHE A 89 -11.64 17.80 -2.13
C PHE A 89 -11.25 19.23 -1.74
N LYS A 90 -11.40 20.13 -2.70
CA LYS A 90 -11.45 21.58 -2.49
C LYS A 90 -12.85 22.06 -2.79
N ILE A 91 -13.30 23.11 -2.11
CA ILE A 91 -14.54 23.79 -2.42
C ILE A 91 -14.25 24.78 -3.54
N ILE A 92 -14.95 24.65 -4.67
CA ILE A 92 -14.79 25.52 -5.85
C ILE A 92 -15.93 26.50 -6.04
N GLY A 93 -16.95 26.43 -5.20
CA GLY A 93 -18.07 27.35 -5.21
C GLY A 93 -19.25 26.83 -4.39
N PHE A 94 -20.33 27.62 -4.40
CA PHE A 94 -21.60 27.30 -3.76
C PHE A 94 -22.73 27.54 -4.72
N GLN A 95 -23.78 26.73 -4.62
CA GLN A 95 -25.00 26.85 -5.40
C GLN A 95 -26.21 26.61 -4.50
N LYS A 96 -27.41 26.92 -5.00
CA LYS A 96 -28.67 26.64 -4.30
C LYS A 96 -29.47 25.58 -5.05
N ASP A 97 -30.11 24.70 -4.31
CA ASP A 97 -31.02 23.70 -4.84
C ASP A 97 -32.42 24.31 -5.12
N ASP A 98 -33.32 23.52 -5.68
CA ASP A 98 -34.71 23.94 -6.00
C ASP A 98 -35.53 24.42 -4.77
N ASN A 99 -35.04 24.13 -3.57
CA ASN A 99 -35.64 24.56 -2.30
C ASN A 99 -34.90 25.75 -1.68
N ASP A 100 -34.07 26.48 -2.44
CA ASP A 100 -33.26 27.62 -2.01
C ASP A 100 -32.23 27.27 -0.91
N ARG A 101 -31.88 25.98 -0.74
CA ARG A 101 -30.85 25.51 0.21
C ARG A 101 -29.50 25.52 -0.46
N GLU A 102 -28.55 26.17 0.20
CA GLU A 102 -27.16 26.23 -0.26
C GLU A 102 -26.47 24.88 -0.15
N TYR A 103 -25.63 24.55 -1.15
CA TYR A 103 -24.73 23.40 -1.15
C TYR A 103 -23.41 23.76 -1.80
N ALA A 104 -22.34 23.03 -1.43
CA ALA A 104 -21.00 23.26 -1.93
C ALA A 104 -20.72 22.48 -3.23
N ILE A 105 -20.07 23.10 -4.19
CA ILE A 105 -19.46 22.44 -5.35
C ILE A 105 -18.02 22.11 -5.02
N LEU A 106 -17.66 20.85 -5.18
CA LEU A 106 -16.40 20.30 -4.74
C LEU A 106 -15.55 19.78 -5.92
N SER A 107 -14.23 19.85 -5.80
CA SER A 107 -13.31 19.28 -6.78
C SER A 107 -12.31 18.36 -6.10
N ARG A 108 -12.39 17.07 -6.35
CA ARG A 108 -11.39 16.08 -6.01
C ARG A 108 -10.21 16.16 -6.97
N LYS A 109 -10.48 16.41 -8.24
CA LYS A 109 -9.52 16.62 -9.32
C LYS A 109 -8.52 17.74 -9.00
N ALA A 110 -8.97 18.85 -8.38
CA ALA A 110 -8.09 19.95 -7.98
C ALA A 110 -7.04 19.51 -6.96
N VAL A 111 -7.45 18.72 -5.94
CA VAL A 111 -6.51 18.17 -4.94
C VAL A 111 -5.54 17.19 -5.58
N GLN A 112 -6.02 16.33 -6.45
CA GLN A 112 -5.16 15.37 -7.17
C GLN A 112 -4.14 16.07 -8.06
N ARG A 113 -4.54 17.12 -8.76
CA ARG A 113 -3.61 17.93 -9.58
C ARG A 113 -2.53 18.56 -8.72
N GLU A 114 -2.91 19.18 -7.62
CA GLU A 114 -1.94 19.76 -6.69
C GLU A 114 -1.00 18.71 -6.09
N CYS A 115 -1.51 17.51 -5.77
CA CYS A 115 -0.71 16.37 -5.33
C CYS A 115 0.29 15.93 -6.42
N MET A 116 -0.15 15.83 -7.67
CA MET A 116 0.73 15.52 -8.81
C MET A 116 1.84 16.57 -8.95
N ASP A 117 1.48 17.85 -9.00
CA ASP A 117 2.40 18.95 -9.31
C ASP A 117 3.43 19.21 -8.20
N ASN A 118 3.01 19.11 -6.93
CA ASN A 118 3.82 19.52 -5.78
C ASN A 118 4.46 18.36 -5.01
N TYR A 119 4.02 17.12 -5.24
CA TYR A 119 4.53 15.96 -4.52
C TYR A 119 4.98 14.84 -5.46
N ILE A 120 4.08 14.28 -6.27
CA ILE A 120 4.38 13.09 -7.06
C ILE A 120 5.42 13.37 -8.14
N SER A 121 5.37 14.53 -8.78
CA SER A 121 6.36 14.96 -9.80
C SER A 121 7.80 15.08 -9.26
N ARG A 122 7.97 15.08 -7.95
CA ARG A 122 9.28 15.18 -7.29
C ARG A 122 9.80 13.84 -6.79
N LEU A 123 8.98 12.80 -6.88
CA LEU A 123 9.41 11.45 -6.48
C LEU A 123 10.39 10.90 -7.49
N CYS A 124 11.43 10.26 -6.99
CA CYS A 124 12.45 9.57 -7.76
C CYS A 124 12.48 8.07 -7.41
N PRO A 125 12.93 7.19 -8.31
CA PRO A 125 13.24 5.82 -7.94
C PRO A 125 14.16 5.80 -6.71
N GLY A 126 13.90 4.87 -5.78
CA GLY A 126 14.60 4.81 -4.50
C GLY A 126 13.94 5.54 -3.34
N ASP A 127 13.07 6.51 -3.59
CA ASP A 127 12.36 7.22 -2.51
C ASP A 127 11.47 6.27 -1.71
N VAL A 128 11.55 6.39 -0.39
CA VAL A 128 10.74 5.63 0.54
C VAL A 128 9.58 6.49 1.03
N ILE A 129 8.38 6.07 0.70
CA ILE A 129 7.17 6.81 1.05
C ILE A 129 6.19 5.95 1.85
N THR A 130 5.26 6.61 2.51
CA THR A 130 4.13 5.97 3.19
C THR A 130 2.94 5.91 2.25
N ALA A 131 2.31 4.74 2.12
CA ALA A 131 1.16 4.51 1.26
C ALA A 131 0.10 3.68 1.98
N LYS A 132 -1.15 3.80 1.54
CA LYS A 132 -2.29 3.06 2.11
C LYS A 132 -2.79 2.01 1.13
N VAL A 133 -2.92 0.78 1.60
CA VAL A 133 -3.51 -0.32 0.82
C VAL A 133 -4.98 -0.03 0.52
N THR A 134 -5.34 0.11 -0.74
CA THR A 134 -6.72 0.40 -1.18
C THR A 134 -7.42 -0.83 -1.74
N HIS A 135 -6.69 -1.68 -2.45
CA HIS A 135 -7.21 -2.87 -3.10
C HIS A 135 -6.09 -3.89 -3.34
N MET A 136 -6.43 -5.17 -3.37
CA MET A 136 -5.48 -6.26 -3.60
C MET A 136 -6.02 -7.18 -4.69
N GLU A 137 -5.13 -7.55 -5.61
CA GLU A 137 -5.36 -8.54 -6.67
C GLU A 137 -4.26 -9.60 -6.63
N ASN A 138 -4.46 -10.73 -7.34
CA ASN A 138 -3.48 -11.80 -7.39
C ASN A 138 -2.08 -11.36 -7.89
N PHE A 139 -2.03 -10.30 -8.70
CA PHE A 139 -0.79 -9.78 -9.28
C PHE A 139 -0.13 -8.67 -8.45
N GLY A 140 -0.81 -8.12 -7.43
CA GLY A 140 -0.24 -7.07 -6.60
C GLY A 140 -1.26 -6.26 -5.79
N VAL A 141 -0.77 -5.15 -5.26
CA VAL A 141 -1.48 -4.26 -4.33
C VAL A 141 -1.58 -2.87 -4.93
N PHE A 142 -2.76 -2.28 -4.92
CA PHE A 142 -2.97 -0.87 -5.22
C PHE A 142 -2.82 -0.03 -3.96
N LEU A 143 -2.01 1.00 -4.05
CA LEU A 143 -1.62 1.84 -2.93
C LEU A 143 -1.99 3.30 -3.21
N ASP A 144 -2.78 3.90 -2.33
CA ASP A 144 -3.00 5.35 -2.30
C ASP A 144 -1.76 6.03 -1.68
N ILE A 145 -1.13 6.88 -2.45
CA ILE A 145 0.10 7.60 -2.09
C ILE A 145 -0.14 9.07 -1.74
N GLY A 146 -1.36 9.51 -1.91
CA GLY A 146 -1.84 10.86 -1.60
C GLY A 146 -3.05 11.24 -2.44
N ALA A 147 -4.04 11.85 -1.81
CA ALA A 147 -5.26 12.36 -2.46
C ALA A 147 -6.02 11.32 -3.33
N GLY A 148 -5.91 10.04 -2.99
CA GLY A 148 -6.52 8.95 -3.75
C GLY A 148 -5.84 8.64 -5.08
N ILE A 149 -4.61 9.11 -5.30
CA ILE A 149 -3.78 8.72 -6.45
C ILE A 149 -3.15 7.38 -6.13
N ASN A 150 -3.36 6.41 -7.03
CA ASN A 150 -2.93 5.03 -6.82
C ASN A 150 -1.69 4.69 -7.64
N GLY A 151 -0.79 3.91 -7.01
CA GLY A 151 0.27 3.19 -7.69
C GLY A 151 0.18 1.68 -7.41
N LEU A 152 1.01 0.90 -8.10
CA LEU A 152 1.00 -0.56 -8.03
C LEU A 152 2.25 -1.08 -7.31
N LEU A 153 2.05 -1.96 -6.32
CA LEU A 153 3.08 -2.81 -5.75
C LEU A 153 2.88 -4.23 -6.28
N PRO A 154 3.68 -4.68 -7.26
CA PRO A 154 3.59 -6.04 -7.81
C PRO A 154 3.89 -7.10 -6.76
N ILE A 155 3.27 -8.28 -6.90
CA ILE A 155 3.40 -9.37 -5.92
C ILE A 155 4.85 -9.85 -5.73
N ASP A 156 5.65 -9.85 -6.78
CA ASP A 156 7.07 -10.22 -6.79
C ASP A 156 8.00 -9.17 -6.16
N SER A 157 7.47 -7.97 -5.93
CA SER A 157 8.16 -6.85 -5.27
C SER A 157 7.77 -6.69 -3.79
N ILE A 158 6.88 -7.54 -3.28
CA ILE A 158 6.42 -7.48 -1.86
C ILE A 158 7.47 -8.04 -0.91
N SER A 159 8.02 -9.23 -1.22
CA SER A 159 9.04 -9.92 -0.42
C SER A 159 9.88 -10.84 -1.31
N VAL A 160 11.05 -11.25 -0.81
CA VAL A 160 11.91 -12.22 -1.51
C VAL A 160 11.27 -13.61 -1.51
N SER A 161 10.63 -14.00 -0.41
CA SER A 161 9.83 -15.22 -0.36
C SER A 161 8.57 -15.07 -1.20
N ARG A 162 8.30 -16.05 -2.04
CA ARG A 162 7.08 -16.09 -2.87
C ARG A 162 5.85 -16.26 -1.99
N ILE A 163 4.80 -15.55 -2.33
CA ILE A 163 3.51 -15.62 -1.66
C ILE A 163 2.39 -15.92 -2.68
N PRO A 164 1.35 -16.66 -2.29
CA PRO A 164 0.25 -16.98 -3.20
C PRO A 164 -0.66 -15.81 -3.49
N HIS A 165 -0.80 -14.87 -2.54
CA HIS A 165 -1.66 -13.69 -2.64
C HIS A 165 -1.16 -12.60 -1.69
N PRO A 166 -1.29 -11.30 -2.04
CA PRO A 166 -0.86 -10.21 -1.17
C PRO A 166 -1.52 -10.16 0.22
N SER A 167 -2.73 -10.70 0.37
CA SER A 167 -3.44 -10.75 1.66
C SER A 167 -2.72 -11.53 2.76
N VAL A 168 -1.71 -12.34 2.43
CA VAL A 168 -0.85 -12.97 3.46
C VAL A 168 0.12 -11.99 4.11
N ARG A 169 0.26 -10.77 3.55
CA ARG A 169 1.15 -9.71 4.06
C ARG A 169 0.40 -8.48 4.51
N PHE A 170 -0.67 -8.13 3.82
CA PHE A 170 -1.35 -6.84 3.97
C PHE A 170 -2.85 -6.99 4.14
N SER A 171 -3.45 -5.95 4.71
CA SER A 171 -4.90 -5.78 4.80
C SER A 171 -5.32 -4.47 4.13
N VAL A 172 -6.52 -4.45 3.54
CA VAL A 172 -7.08 -3.21 2.98
C VAL A 172 -7.23 -2.16 4.09
N GLY A 173 -6.79 -0.95 3.81
CA GLY A 173 -6.75 0.16 4.77
C GLY A 173 -5.46 0.26 5.58
N GLN A 174 -4.60 -0.76 5.54
CA GLN A 174 -3.30 -0.73 6.20
C GLN A 174 -2.38 0.32 5.58
N THR A 175 -1.66 1.04 6.44
CA THR A 175 -0.60 1.96 6.01
C THR A 175 0.74 1.23 6.07
N ILE A 176 1.50 1.29 4.99
CA ILE A 176 2.80 0.63 4.83
C ILE A 176 3.83 1.61 4.27
N ARG A 177 5.11 1.32 4.47
CA ARG A 177 6.21 1.99 3.77
C ARG A 177 6.52 1.24 2.48
N VAL A 178 6.83 1.95 1.41
CA VAL A 178 7.22 1.36 0.12
C VAL A 178 8.30 2.19 -0.55
N VAL A 179 9.08 1.55 -1.40
CA VAL A 179 10.11 2.18 -2.23
C VAL A 179 9.52 2.48 -3.61
N VAL A 180 9.69 3.68 -4.12
CA VAL A 180 9.40 4.01 -5.52
C VAL A 180 10.35 3.22 -6.40
N LYS A 181 9.83 2.27 -7.18
CA LYS A 181 10.64 1.42 -8.05
C LYS A 181 10.85 2.05 -9.43
N SER A 182 9.78 2.57 -9.99
CA SER A 182 9.82 3.24 -11.29
C SER A 182 8.58 4.12 -11.48
N ILE A 183 8.72 5.13 -12.34
CA ILE A 183 7.64 6.00 -12.81
C ILE A 183 7.68 5.91 -14.34
N ASP A 184 6.57 5.52 -14.95
CA ASP A 184 6.50 5.42 -16.40
C ASP A 184 6.20 6.77 -17.08
N GLU A 185 6.22 6.80 -18.41
CA GLU A 185 5.96 8.01 -19.21
C GLU A 185 4.55 8.59 -19.01
N GLN A 186 3.61 7.77 -18.53
CA GLN A 186 2.25 8.19 -18.19
C GLN A 186 2.11 8.63 -16.73
N GLY A 187 3.22 8.67 -15.96
CA GLY A 187 3.23 9.04 -14.55
C GLY A 187 2.68 7.94 -13.61
N ARG A 188 2.54 6.69 -14.09
CA ARG A 188 2.11 5.57 -13.24
C ARG A 188 3.29 5.06 -12.44
N ILE A 189 3.09 4.92 -11.13
CA ILE A 189 4.15 4.56 -10.19
C ILE A 189 4.05 3.08 -9.85
N THR A 190 5.19 2.42 -9.97
CA THR A 190 5.39 1.04 -9.49
C THR A 190 6.25 1.07 -8.24
N PHE A 191 5.86 0.29 -7.22
CA PHE A 191 6.53 0.21 -5.94
C PHE A 191 7.26 -1.11 -5.74
N SER A 192 8.17 -1.08 -4.78
CA SER A 192 8.77 -2.26 -4.16
C SER A 192 8.69 -2.14 -2.64
N HIS A 193 8.75 -3.27 -1.95
CA HIS A 193 8.66 -3.33 -0.48
C HIS A 193 9.75 -4.21 0.11
N LYS A 194 10.24 -5.19 -0.65
CA LYS A 194 11.22 -6.19 -0.21
C LYS A 194 12.53 -5.57 0.30
N GLU A 195 12.93 -4.43 -0.23
CA GLU A 195 14.15 -3.71 0.17
C GLU A 195 14.11 -3.24 1.62
N LEU A 196 12.89 -2.95 2.12
CA LEU A 196 12.67 -2.51 3.49
C LEU A 196 12.67 -3.66 4.51
N LEU A 197 12.55 -4.91 4.03
CA LEU A 197 12.45 -6.12 4.85
C LEU A 197 13.81 -6.77 5.15
N GLY A 198 14.91 -6.06 4.87
CA GLY A 198 16.27 -6.48 5.19
C GLY A 198 16.91 -7.40 4.17
N THR A 199 18.23 -7.54 4.28
CA THR A 199 19.07 -8.44 3.47
C THR A 199 18.94 -9.89 3.96
N TRP A 200 19.54 -10.83 3.22
CA TRP A 200 19.60 -12.22 3.67
C TRP A 200 20.29 -12.34 5.03
N GLU A 201 21.43 -11.68 5.21
CA GLU A 201 22.20 -11.72 6.46
C GLU A 201 21.42 -11.14 7.61
N GLN A 202 20.82 -9.95 7.45
CA GLN A 202 20.02 -9.31 8.50
C GLN A 202 18.85 -10.19 8.99
N ASN A 203 18.21 -10.94 8.08
CA ASN A 203 17.16 -11.87 8.46
C ASN A 203 17.72 -13.18 9.04
N ALA A 204 18.86 -13.64 8.54
CA ALA A 204 19.49 -14.87 8.99
C ALA A 204 20.10 -14.75 10.40
N ASP A 205 20.55 -13.57 10.79
CA ASP A 205 21.13 -13.28 12.12
C ASP A 205 20.14 -13.52 13.28
N GLU A 206 18.85 -13.64 12.99
CA GLU A 206 17.81 -13.97 13.98
C GLU A 206 17.76 -15.48 14.30
N PHE A 207 18.53 -16.31 13.60
CA PHE A 207 18.44 -17.77 13.65
C PHE A 207 19.83 -18.43 13.74
N ALA A 208 19.87 -19.57 14.43
CA ALA A 208 21.11 -20.37 14.52
C ALA A 208 20.86 -21.86 14.19
N PRO A 209 21.84 -22.55 13.60
CA PRO A 209 21.78 -24.01 13.49
C PRO A 209 21.57 -24.67 14.83
N GLY A 210 20.69 -25.65 14.92
CA GLY A 210 20.33 -26.33 16.17
C GLY A 210 19.05 -25.81 16.84
N GLU A 211 18.52 -24.70 16.40
CA GLU A 211 17.25 -24.16 16.90
C GLU A 211 16.03 -24.78 16.22
N THR A 212 14.94 -24.84 16.95
CA THR A 212 13.61 -25.15 16.41
C THR A 212 12.76 -23.89 16.44
N VAL A 213 12.30 -23.43 15.29
CA VAL A 213 11.66 -22.14 15.09
C VAL A 213 10.34 -22.29 14.34
N PRO A 214 9.39 -21.35 14.49
CA PRO A 214 8.15 -21.36 13.72
C PRO A 214 8.44 -20.95 12.26
N GLY A 215 7.65 -21.48 11.34
CA GLY A 215 7.65 -21.11 9.93
C GLY A 215 6.30 -21.32 9.29
N ILE A 216 6.16 -20.86 8.05
CA ILE A 216 4.96 -21.06 7.23
C ILE A 216 5.35 -21.78 5.95
N VAL A 217 4.69 -22.89 5.66
CA VAL A 217 4.87 -23.63 4.41
C VAL A 217 4.37 -22.78 3.24
N ARG A 218 5.27 -22.41 2.32
CA ARG A 218 4.92 -21.59 1.15
C ARG A 218 4.70 -22.39 -0.12
N SER A 219 5.47 -23.45 -0.32
CA SER A 219 5.23 -24.39 -1.41
C SER A 219 5.71 -25.79 -1.07
N VAL A 220 5.07 -26.79 -1.67
CA VAL A 220 5.43 -28.20 -1.57
C VAL A 220 5.79 -28.68 -2.97
N GLU A 221 7.06 -28.98 -3.17
CA GLU A 221 7.61 -29.45 -4.44
C GLU A 221 8.04 -30.90 -4.33
N SER A 222 8.22 -31.61 -5.44
CA SER A 222 8.67 -33.02 -5.43
C SER A 222 10.06 -33.21 -4.80
N TYR A 223 10.88 -32.16 -4.77
CA TYR A 223 12.24 -32.19 -4.23
C TYR A 223 12.37 -31.57 -2.82
N GLY A 224 11.27 -31.07 -2.25
CA GLY A 224 11.27 -30.54 -0.90
C GLY A 224 10.18 -29.48 -0.64
N ILE A 225 10.14 -29.02 0.60
CA ILE A 225 9.13 -28.09 1.11
C ILE A 225 9.82 -26.78 1.45
N PHE A 226 9.35 -25.67 0.84
CA PHE A 226 9.81 -24.33 1.18
C PHE A 226 9.02 -23.81 2.39
N VAL A 227 9.77 -23.51 3.45
CA VAL A 227 9.22 -22.92 4.67
C VAL A 227 9.81 -21.55 4.86
N GLU A 228 8.96 -20.58 4.97
CA GLU A 228 9.29 -19.19 5.26
C GLU A 228 9.50 -19.00 6.75
N LEU A 229 10.64 -18.45 7.13
CA LEU A 229 11.00 -18.05 8.50
C LEU A 229 10.67 -16.57 8.74
N THR A 230 11.01 -15.72 7.76
CA THR A 230 10.61 -14.31 7.68
C THR A 230 10.17 -13.97 6.26
N PRO A 231 9.51 -12.83 6.00
CA PRO A 231 9.11 -12.44 4.65
C PRO A 231 10.26 -12.45 3.61
N ASN A 232 11.48 -12.16 4.05
CA ASN A 232 12.67 -12.18 3.19
C ASN A 232 13.58 -13.41 3.40
N LEU A 233 13.17 -14.38 4.21
CA LEU A 233 14.00 -15.56 4.47
C LEU A 233 13.18 -16.84 4.43
N ALA A 234 13.57 -17.78 3.58
CA ALA A 234 12.99 -19.11 3.51
C ALA A 234 14.06 -20.19 3.50
N GLY A 235 13.74 -21.32 4.10
CA GLY A 235 14.56 -22.53 4.05
C GLY A 235 13.87 -23.65 3.29
N LEU A 236 14.62 -24.71 3.01
CA LEU A 236 14.15 -25.92 2.33
C LEU A 236 14.23 -27.12 3.27
N ALA A 237 13.11 -27.77 3.49
CA ALA A 237 13.01 -29.05 4.16
C ALA A 237 12.84 -30.19 3.15
N GLU A 238 13.17 -31.42 3.57
CA GLU A 238 12.90 -32.60 2.77
C GLU A 238 11.39 -32.80 2.59
N TYR A 239 11.02 -33.43 1.47
CA TYR A 239 9.61 -33.74 1.20
C TYR A 239 9.03 -34.65 2.29
N SER A 240 7.85 -34.30 2.77
CA SER A 240 7.04 -35.10 3.70
C SER A 240 5.59 -35.10 3.24
N ALA A 241 4.97 -36.27 3.20
CA ALA A 241 3.58 -36.39 2.80
C ALA A 241 2.63 -35.81 3.85
N GLY A 242 1.49 -35.27 3.40
CA GLY A 242 0.44 -34.73 4.27
C GLY A 242 0.65 -33.27 4.69
N ILE A 243 1.68 -32.59 4.19
CA ILE A 243 1.92 -31.16 4.44
C ILE A 243 1.41 -30.35 3.24
N SER A 244 0.69 -29.27 3.51
CA SER A 244 0.10 -28.39 2.51
C SER A 244 0.67 -26.99 2.60
N ALA A 245 0.68 -26.25 1.49
CA ALA A 245 1.01 -24.81 1.49
C ALA A 245 0.00 -24.03 2.35
N GLY A 246 0.49 -23.11 3.16
CA GLY A 246 -0.29 -22.34 4.12
C GLY A 246 -0.24 -22.87 5.55
N CYS A 247 0.14 -24.13 5.77
CA CYS A 247 0.28 -24.69 7.12
C CYS A 247 1.38 -23.96 7.91
N HIS A 248 1.19 -23.83 9.20
CA HIS A 248 2.22 -23.50 10.16
C HIS A 248 3.09 -24.72 10.43
N ALA A 249 4.39 -24.51 10.62
CA ALA A 249 5.33 -25.59 10.89
C ALA A 249 6.32 -25.21 11.98
N GLY A 250 6.62 -26.14 12.87
CA GLY A 250 7.80 -26.12 13.69
C GLY A 250 8.95 -26.73 12.91
N VAL A 251 10.03 -25.96 12.68
CA VAL A 251 11.16 -26.43 11.86
C VAL A 251 12.45 -26.34 12.63
N TYR A 252 13.24 -27.43 12.58
CA TYR A 252 14.60 -27.48 13.11
C TYR A 252 15.57 -27.01 12.04
N ILE A 253 16.45 -26.05 12.38
CA ILE A 253 17.48 -25.53 11.49
C ILE A 253 18.69 -26.46 11.52
N LYS A 254 18.86 -27.26 10.47
CA LYS A 254 19.95 -28.22 10.33
C LYS A 254 21.28 -27.53 9.98
N SER A 255 21.24 -26.57 9.05
CA SER A 255 22.41 -25.80 8.63
C SER A 255 22.03 -24.54 7.87
N MET A 256 22.89 -23.54 7.92
CA MET A 256 22.78 -22.30 7.18
C MET A 256 24.03 -22.13 6.31
N LEU A 257 23.86 -21.82 5.04
CA LEU A 257 24.92 -21.72 4.03
C LEU A 257 24.79 -20.32 3.36
N PRO A 258 25.39 -19.28 3.97
CA PRO A 258 25.26 -17.90 3.48
C PRO A 258 25.72 -17.71 2.04
N GLU A 259 26.83 -18.34 1.66
CA GLU A 259 27.44 -18.29 0.31
C GLU A 259 26.50 -18.82 -0.80
N ARG A 260 25.41 -19.51 -0.41
CA ARG A 260 24.39 -20.06 -1.32
C ARG A 260 22.98 -19.53 -1.02
N MET A 261 22.83 -18.67 -0.02
CA MET A 261 21.55 -18.22 0.52
C MET A 261 20.60 -19.41 0.83
N LYS A 262 21.13 -20.48 1.45
CA LYS A 262 20.37 -21.70 1.72
C LYS A 262 20.30 -21.99 3.21
N ILE A 263 19.09 -22.30 3.67
CA ILE A 263 18.83 -22.84 5.00
C ILE A 263 18.22 -24.22 4.82
N LYS A 264 18.87 -25.24 5.40
CA LYS A 264 18.34 -26.60 5.43
C LYS A 264 17.53 -26.78 6.69
N LEU A 265 16.28 -27.21 6.51
CA LEU A 265 15.31 -27.39 7.57
C LEU A 265 14.89 -28.86 7.70
N ILE A 266 14.42 -29.21 8.88
CA ILE A 266 13.69 -30.47 9.15
C ILE A 266 12.35 -30.04 9.74
N ILE A 267 11.23 -30.45 9.15
CA ILE A 267 9.91 -30.21 9.71
C ILE A 267 9.73 -31.17 10.90
N VAL A 268 9.53 -30.59 12.08
CA VAL A 268 9.26 -31.33 13.33
C VAL A 268 7.78 -31.60 13.44
N ASP A 269 6.95 -30.60 13.12
CA ASP A 269 5.50 -30.69 13.14
C ASP A 269 4.92 -29.68 12.14
N ALA A 270 3.72 -29.98 11.61
CA ALA A 270 2.98 -29.07 10.73
C ALA A 270 1.48 -29.18 11.02
N PHE A 271 0.81 -28.04 11.12
CA PHE A 271 -0.58 -27.94 11.50
C PHE A 271 -1.27 -26.74 10.86
N GLU A 272 -2.57 -26.80 10.70
CA GLU A 272 -3.39 -25.67 10.28
C GLU A 272 -3.72 -24.81 11.50
N ALA A 273 -3.49 -23.50 11.37
CA ALA A 273 -3.85 -22.51 12.37
C ALA A 273 -4.07 -21.14 11.73
N GLU A 274 -4.91 -20.33 12.37
CA GLU A 274 -5.10 -18.93 12.02
C GLU A 274 -4.50 -18.07 13.12
N TYR A 275 -3.40 -17.39 12.81
CA TYR A 275 -2.80 -16.39 13.68
C TYR A 275 -2.93 -15.00 13.08
N PRO A 276 -3.04 -13.97 13.91
CA PRO A 276 -2.96 -12.59 13.43
C PRO A 276 -1.66 -12.37 12.64
N THR A 277 -1.75 -11.67 11.51
CA THR A 277 -0.56 -11.30 10.74
C THR A 277 0.35 -10.46 11.64
N PRO A 278 1.61 -10.85 11.86
CA PRO A 278 2.52 -10.10 12.69
C PRO A 278 2.78 -8.71 12.09
N PRO A 279 3.10 -7.70 12.94
CA PRO A 279 3.47 -6.39 12.44
C PRO A 279 4.69 -6.49 11.53
N ILE A 280 4.72 -5.64 10.48
CA ILE A 280 5.84 -5.62 9.54
C ILE A 280 7.08 -5.10 10.26
N LYS A 281 8.16 -5.87 10.20
CA LYS A 281 9.47 -5.47 10.69
C LYS A 281 10.25 -4.82 9.54
N TYR A 282 10.53 -3.54 9.67
CA TYR A 282 11.41 -2.81 8.76
C TYR A 282 12.84 -2.80 9.29
N PHE A 283 13.81 -3.02 8.42
CA PHE A 283 15.24 -3.04 8.75
C PHE A 283 15.94 -1.72 8.45
N THR A 284 15.24 -0.78 7.85
CA THR A 284 15.74 0.56 7.55
C THR A 284 14.67 1.61 7.81
N GLU A 285 15.11 2.78 8.29
CA GLU A 285 14.28 3.98 8.43
C GLU A 285 14.64 5.06 7.41
N LEU A 286 15.52 4.75 6.45
CA LEU A 286 15.92 5.69 5.41
C LEU A 286 14.72 6.17 4.60
N ASP A 287 14.78 7.42 4.17
CA ASP A 287 13.80 8.02 3.28
C ASP A 287 14.15 7.85 1.80
N HIS A 288 15.36 7.33 1.51
CA HIS A 288 15.83 7.03 0.15
C HIS A 288 16.83 5.88 0.17
N ILE A 289 16.79 5.04 -0.88
CA ILE A 289 17.67 3.89 -1.09
C ILE A 289 18.19 3.96 -2.52
N ASP A 290 19.49 4.26 -2.70
CA ASP A 290 20.12 4.22 -4.03
C ASP A 290 20.27 2.79 -4.52
N LYS A 291 20.75 1.91 -3.64
CA LYS A 291 21.00 0.51 -3.94
C LYS A 291 20.73 -0.39 -2.75
N TRP A 292 20.13 -1.53 -3.00
CA TRP A 292 19.92 -2.59 -2.02
C TRP A 292 20.44 -3.91 -2.57
N VAL A 293 21.28 -4.59 -1.80
CA VAL A 293 21.83 -5.91 -2.14
C VAL A 293 21.34 -6.90 -1.10
N TYR A 294 20.50 -7.83 -1.54
CA TYR A 294 19.98 -8.89 -0.67
C TYR A 294 21.00 -9.99 -0.41
N SER A 295 21.77 -10.34 -1.43
CA SER A 295 22.71 -11.47 -1.40
C SER A 295 23.92 -11.17 -0.52
N PRO A 296 24.36 -12.12 0.32
CA PRO A 296 25.63 -12.05 1.05
C PRO A 296 26.83 -11.86 0.12
N ALA A 297 27.91 -11.28 0.67
CA ALA A 297 29.16 -11.14 -0.06
C ALA A 297 29.72 -12.51 -0.52
N GLY A 298 30.14 -12.58 -1.77
CA GLY A 298 30.67 -13.81 -2.36
C GLY A 298 29.64 -14.84 -2.83
N CYS A 299 28.35 -14.52 -2.73
CA CYS A 299 27.30 -15.38 -3.25
C CYS A 299 27.32 -15.41 -4.79
N SER A 300 27.16 -16.60 -5.39
CA SER A 300 27.15 -16.76 -6.85
C SER A 300 25.87 -16.18 -7.51
N LYS A 301 24.80 -16.12 -6.77
CA LYS A 301 23.51 -15.52 -7.21
C LYS A 301 23.36 -14.16 -6.56
N ILE A 302 23.33 -13.11 -7.35
CA ILE A 302 23.09 -11.74 -6.89
C ILE A 302 21.60 -11.41 -7.05
N ILE A 303 21.00 -10.97 -5.95
CA ILE A 303 19.66 -10.37 -5.91
C ILE A 303 19.88 -8.97 -5.38
N GLU A 304 19.56 -7.99 -6.21
CA GLU A 304 19.72 -6.57 -5.88
C GLU A 304 18.63 -5.73 -6.51
N SER A 305 18.45 -4.53 -6.02
CA SER A 305 17.68 -3.45 -6.62
C SER A 305 18.60 -2.23 -6.71
N ASP A 306 18.68 -1.64 -7.89
CA ASP A 306 19.45 -0.43 -8.17
C ASP A 306 18.48 0.64 -8.66
N PHE A 307 18.45 1.77 -7.97
CA PHE A 307 17.55 2.89 -8.23
C PHE A 307 18.31 4.15 -8.67
N SER A 308 19.66 4.06 -8.78
CA SER A 308 20.55 5.18 -9.17
C SER A 308 20.42 5.60 -10.64
#